data_3f54620823cf0bdf5b33ce9f4dfafa69
#
_entry.id   3f54620823cf0bdf5b33ce9f4dfafa69
#
_cell.length_a   1.000
_cell.length_b   1.000
_cell.length_c   1.000
_cell.angle_alpha   90.00
_cell.angle_beta   90.00
_cell.angle_gamma   90.00
#
_symmetry.space_group_name_H-M   'P 1'
#
loop_
_entity.id
_entity.type
_entity.pdbx_description
1 polymer ?
#
loop_
_entity_poly.entity_id
_entity_poly.type
_entity_poly.pdbx_seq_one_letter_code
_entity_poly.pdbx_strand_id
1 'polypeptide(L)'
;YNYELINRGTQTLYNTYFGFFTDGALGDPYDDYVGCDVNRGLAYYYNGDNLDLDNSGYKGYGSSPPAVGVDFFEGPYQDNDGIDNAFGINENEALNGIGFGDGIPDNERFGMRRFLYYSNTTNGANPNQTDPTNASDYYNYLKGFWKDGSKFIYGGSGHISDEEADPNTPCDFMFPGDTDPLGWGTGGYPQEPWTEQSSNNTPNDRRFVQSAGPFILKPGSVNNITVGIVYARSNGGDPFASVEVLRRADDKAQALFENCFKILEGPHAPDL
;
A
#
# COMPACT_ATOMS: atom_id res chain seq x y z
N TYR A 1 5.01 -9.21 10.85
CA TYR A 1 4.73 -8.42 12.07
C TYR A 1 3.26 -8.57 12.41
N ASN A 2 2.97 -8.78 13.71
CA ASN A 2 1.59 -8.84 14.21
C ASN A 2 1.38 -7.68 15.19
N TYR A 3 0.29 -6.95 14.98
CA TYR A 3 -0.14 -5.81 15.80
C TYR A 3 -1.47 -6.14 16.47
N GLU A 4 -1.59 -5.81 17.75
CA GLU A 4 -2.81 -5.95 18.52
C GLU A 4 -3.27 -4.56 18.96
N LEU A 5 -4.41 -4.11 18.43
CA LEU A 5 -5.05 -2.85 18.81
C LEU A 5 -6.13 -3.11 19.85
N ILE A 6 -6.01 -2.50 21.01
CA ILE A 6 -6.96 -2.67 22.11
C ILE A 6 -7.54 -1.31 22.50
N ASN A 7 -8.85 -1.15 22.39
CA ASN A 7 -9.53 0.02 22.95
C ASN A 7 -9.71 -0.15 24.47
N ARG A 8 -8.83 0.45 25.25
CA ARG A 8 -8.89 0.48 26.71
C ARG A 8 -9.71 1.66 27.25
N GLY A 9 -10.28 2.47 26.40
CA GLY A 9 -11.16 3.59 26.74
C GLY A 9 -12.58 3.13 27.04
N THR A 10 -13.43 4.07 27.40
CA THR A 10 -14.85 3.87 27.69
C THR A 10 -15.76 4.27 26.54
N GLN A 11 -15.19 4.81 25.46
CA GLN A 11 -15.92 5.27 24.28
C GLN A 11 -15.60 4.40 23.07
N THR A 12 -16.58 4.23 22.20
CA THR A 12 -16.36 3.62 20.89
C THR A 12 -15.59 4.60 19.99
N LEU A 13 -14.56 4.11 19.34
CA LEU A 13 -13.80 4.85 18.33
C LEU A 13 -14.41 4.53 16.96
N TYR A 14 -14.89 5.55 16.28
CA TYR A 14 -15.41 5.48 14.92
C TYR A 14 -14.38 6.06 13.96
N ASN A 15 -14.50 5.71 12.68
CA ASN A 15 -13.59 6.19 11.63
C ASN A 15 -12.12 6.00 12.02
N THR A 16 -11.80 4.83 12.57
CA THR A 16 -10.44 4.47 12.95
C THR A 16 -9.71 3.92 11.73
N TYR A 17 -8.46 4.28 11.60
CA TYR A 17 -7.59 3.79 10.53
C TYR A 17 -6.33 3.20 11.12
N PHE A 18 -5.87 2.11 10.55
CA PHE A 18 -4.51 1.62 10.77
C PHE A 18 -3.66 2.03 9.56
N GLY A 19 -2.57 2.72 9.81
CA GLY A 19 -1.62 3.12 8.76
C GLY A 19 -0.26 2.48 9.00
N PHE A 20 0.32 1.91 7.94
CA PHE A 20 1.69 1.44 7.94
C PHE A 20 2.54 2.46 7.20
N PHE A 21 3.38 3.16 7.95
CA PHE A 21 4.34 4.11 7.44
C PHE A 21 5.64 3.40 7.09
N THR A 22 6.17 3.71 5.91
CA THR A 22 7.45 3.19 5.46
C THR A 22 8.34 4.35 4.99
N ASP A 23 9.55 4.38 5.55
CA ASP A 23 10.65 5.25 5.16
C ASP A 23 11.78 4.33 4.72
N GLY A 24 11.80 4.00 3.45
CA GLY A 24 12.73 3.03 2.86
C GLY A 24 13.90 3.74 2.19
N ALA A 25 15.08 3.13 2.26
CA ALA A 25 16.22 3.48 1.45
C ALA A 25 16.65 2.21 0.71
N LEU A 26 16.33 2.13 -0.57
CA LEU A 26 16.65 0.98 -1.38
C LEU A 26 18.00 1.20 -2.07
N GLY A 27 19.09 1.03 -1.31
CA GLY A 27 20.42 1.42 -1.76
C GLY A 27 20.67 2.91 -1.62
N ASP A 28 20.77 3.64 -2.73
CA ASP A 28 20.71 5.09 -2.76
C ASP A 28 19.26 5.57 -2.65
N PRO A 29 18.84 6.24 -1.56
CA PRO A 29 17.44 6.65 -1.41
C PRO A 29 17.01 7.76 -2.40
N TYR A 30 17.95 8.39 -3.09
CA TYR A 30 17.66 9.54 -3.95
C TYR A 30 17.30 9.17 -5.39
N ASP A 31 17.31 7.88 -5.71
CA ASP A 31 16.91 7.36 -7.02
C ASP A 31 15.75 6.36 -6.95
N ASP A 32 15.02 6.36 -5.83
CA ASP A 32 13.89 5.47 -5.58
C ASP A 32 12.56 6.00 -6.12
N TYR A 33 11.73 5.05 -6.54
CA TYR A 33 10.31 5.18 -6.82
C TYR A 33 9.48 4.31 -5.89
N VAL A 34 8.20 4.61 -5.80
CA VAL A 34 7.20 3.81 -5.09
C VAL A 34 6.00 3.48 -5.98
N GLY A 35 5.22 2.51 -5.56
CA GLY A 35 3.96 2.14 -6.20
C GLY A 35 3.17 1.19 -5.34
N CYS A 36 2.01 0.79 -5.82
CA CYS A 36 1.19 -0.22 -5.15
C CYS A 36 0.59 -1.21 -6.13
N ASP A 37 0.24 -2.37 -5.59
CA ASP A 37 -0.58 -3.38 -6.24
C ASP A 37 -1.91 -3.45 -5.50
N VAL A 38 -2.96 -2.94 -6.16
CA VAL A 38 -4.29 -2.80 -5.54
C VAL A 38 -4.92 -4.16 -5.28
N ASN A 39 -4.74 -5.11 -6.19
CA ASN A 39 -5.31 -6.45 -6.05
C ASN A 39 -4.70 -7.22 -4.87
N ARG A 40 -3.40 -7.03 -4.61
CA ARG A 40 -2.68 -7.71 -3.52
C ARG A 40 -2.76 -6.96 -2.20
N GLY A 41 -3.03 -5.65 -2.22
CA GLY A 41 -2.86 -4.80 -1.04
C GLY A 41 -1.40 -4.48 -0.73
N LEU A 42 -0.51 -4.68 -1.71
CA LEU A 42 0.93 -4.55 -1.60
C LEU A 42 1.38 -3.14 -1.96
N ALA A 43 2.12 -2.48 -1.08
CA ALA A 43 2.88 -1.25 -1.37
C ALA A 43 4.35 -1.59 -1.55
N TYR A 44 5.09 -0.87 -2.44
CA TYR A 44 6.46 -1.24 -2.74
C TYR A 44 7.36 -0.06 -3.11
N TYR A 45 8.67 -0.28 -2.88
CA TYR A 45 9.79 0.50 -3.43
C TYR A 45 10.45 -0.23 -4.57
N TYR A 46 10.91 0.53 -5.56
CA TYR A 46 11.80 0.05 -6.63
C TYR A 46 12.69 1.19 -7.11
N ASN A 47 13.86 0.87 -7.67
CA ASN A 47 14.80 1.87 -8.16
C ASN A 47 14.28 2.57 -9.42
N GLY A 48 14.60 3.83 -9.61
CA GLY A 48 14.19 4.64 -10.76
C GLY A 48 14.80 4.21 -12.09
N ASP A 49 15.96 3.53 -12.05
CA ASP A 49 16.63 2.98 -13.22
C ASP A 49 17.27 1.59 -12.94
N ASN A 50 18.04 1.07 -13.88
CA ASN A 50 18.65 -0.26 -13.80
C ASN A 50 19.96 -0.30 -13.01
N LEU A 51 20.40 0.79 -12.42
CA LEU A 51 21.71 0.92 -11.83
C LEU A 51 21.69 1.77 -10.56
N ASP A 52 21.63 1.12 -9.42
CA ASP A 52 21.72 1.75 -8.12
C ASP A 52 23.18 1.90 -7.70
N LEU A 53 23.70 3.12 -7.73
CA LEU A 53 25.08 3.45 -7.44
C LEU A 53 25.30 3.88 -5.99
N ASP A 54 26.54 3.68 -5.50
CA ASP A 54 26.96 4.25 -4.22
C ASP A 54 26.84 5.78 -4.26
N ASN A 55 26.13 6.39 -3.32
CA ASN A 55 25.95 7.82 -3.25
C ASN A 55 25.90 8.33 -1.79
N SER A 56 26.59 9.42 -1.50
CA SER A 56 26.52 10.16 -0.22
C SER A 56 26.63 9.29 1.04
N GLY A 57 27.35 8.18 0.97
CA GLY A 57 27.54 7.22 2.07
C GLY A 57 26.56 6.05 2.07
N TYR A 58 25.58 6.05 1.20
CA TYR A 58 24.72 4.90 0.95
C TYR A 58 25.38 3.93 -0.02
N LYS A 59 25.13 2.65 0.18
CA LYS A 59 25.62 1.56 -0.69
C LYS A 59 24.54 1.14 -1.64
N GLY A 60 24.78 1.35 -2.94
CA GLY A 60 23.91 0.89 -3.99
C GLY A 60 23.99 -0.62 -4.23
N TYR A 61 22.95 -1.16 -4.80
CA TYR A 61 22.85 -2.57 -5.19
C TYR A 61 23.55 -2.90 -6.51
N GLY A 62 24.00 -1.89 -7.24
CA GLY A 62 24.55 -2.05 -8.58
C GLY A 62 23.48 -2.34 -9.63
N SER A 63 23.82 -3.17 -10.63
CA SER A 63 22.90 -3.53 -11.71
C SER A 63 21.74 -4.39 -11.22
N SER A 64 20.56 -4.19 -11.80
CA SER A 64 19.32 -4.88 -11.45
C SER A 64 18.97 -4.72 -9.96
N PRO A 65 18.65 -3.50 -9.51
CA PRO A 65 18.25 -3.25 -8.12
C PRO A 65 17.05 -4.09 -7.69
N PRO A 66 16.92 -4.42 -6.40
CA PRO A 66 15.79 -5.16 -5.88
C PRO A 66 14.52 -4.32 -5.83
N ALA A 67 13.41 -4.95 -5.44
CA ALA A 67 12.21 -4.29 -4.95
C ALA A 67 11.87 -4.82 -3.54
N VAL A 68 11.28 -3.97 -2.73
CA VAL A 68 10.81 -4.30 -1.37
C VAL A 68 9.36 -3.89 -1.25
N GLY A 69 8.52 -4.78 -0.72
CA GLY A 69 7.10 -4.53 -0.53
C GLY A 69 6.64 -4.77 0.89
N VAL A 70 5.55 -4.11 1.22
CA VAL A 70 4.82 -4.26 2.49
C VAL A 70 3.38 -4.59 2.16
N ASP A 71 2.87 -5.68 2.72
CA ASP A 71 1.51 -6.16 2.48
C ASP A 71 0.74 -6.35 3.78
N PHE A 72 -0.56 -6.10 3.75
CA PHE A 72 -1.50 -6.49 4.79
C PHE A 72 -1.93 -7.94 4.58
N PHE A 73 -1.16 -8.91 5.09
CA PHE A 73 -1.58 -10.32 5.07
C PHE A 73 -2.92 -10.53 5.75
N GLU A 74 -3.21 -9.71 6.75
CA GLU A 74 -4.46 -9.70 7.48
C GLU A 74 -4.66 -8.32 8.11
N GLY A 75 -5.55 -7.53 7.56
CA GLY A 75 -5.84 -6.18 8.05
C GLY A 75 -6.84 -6.15 9.20
N PRO A 76 -7.29 -4.97 9.62
CA PRO A 76 -8.22 -4.83 10.74
C PRO A 76 -9.62 -5.35 10.41
N TYR A 77 -10.29 -5.95 11.41
CA TYR A 77 -11.73 -6.16 11.35
C TYR A 77 -12.45 -4.83 11.18
N GLN A 78 -13.47 -4.82 10.34
CA GLN A 78 -14.26 -3.63 10.02
C GLN A 78 -15.08 -3.16 11.21
N ASP A 79 -16.10 -3.94 11.60
CA ASP A 79 -16.97 -3.65 12.73
C ASP A 79 -17.72 -4.91 13.18
N ASN A 80 -18.72 -4.73 14.03
CA ASN A 80 -19.57 -5.81 14.48
C ASN A 80 -20.98 -5.25 14.48
N ASP A 81 -21.63 -5.28 13.30
CA ASP A 81 -22.94 -4.73 13.06
C ASP A 81 -23.99 -5.80 12.66
N GLY A 82 -23.57 -7.06 12.47
CA GLY A 82 -24.43 -8.17 12.08
C GLY A 82 -24.69 -8.26 10.58
N ILE A 83 -23.92 -7.54 9.77
CA ILE A 83 -24.04 -7.52 8.30
C ILE A 83 -22.82 -8.17 7.70
N ASP A 84 -23.00 -8.99 6.67
CA ASP A 84 -21.94 -9.40 5.74
C ASP A 84 -21.79 -8.29 4.70
N ASN A 85 -20.76 -7.46 4.84
CA ASN A 85 -20.51 -6.36 3.93
C ASN A 85 -20.04 -6.86 2.56
N ALA A 86 -20.51 -6.20 1.51
CA ALA A 86 -20.29 -6.65 0.14
C ALA A 86 -18.83 -6.44 -0.30
N PHE A 87 -18.40 -7.24 -1.25
CA PHE A 87 -17.21 -6.98 -2.05
C PHE A 87 -17.49 -5.82 -2.99
N GLY A 88 -16.74 -4.71 -2.87
CA GLY A 88 -17.02 -3.50 -3.66
C GLY A 88 -16.18 -2.28 -3.31
N ILE A 89 -16.61 -1.11 -3.81
CA ILE A 89 -15.85 0.15 -3.79
C ILE A 89 -16.37 1.18 -2.79
N ASN A 90 -17.53 0.94 -2.17
CA ASN A 90 -18.11 1.87 -1.21
C ASN A 90 -17.33 1.87 0.12
N GLU A 91 -17.60 2.82 0.98
CA GLU A 91 -16.87 3.02 2.24
C GLU A 91 -16.85 1.76 3.14
N ASN A 92 -17.96 1.02 3.17
CA ASN A 92 -18.09 -0.20 3.97
C ASN A 92 -17.82 -1.49 3.18
N GLU A 93 -17.29 -1.38 1.97
CA GLU A 93 -16.93 -2.48 1.10
C GLU A 93 -15.43 -2.55 0.94
N ALA A 94 -14.88 -3.67 0.51
CA ALA A 94 -13.48 -3.80 0.16
C ALA A 94 -13.28 -4.68 -1.07
N LEU A 95 -12.10 -4.58 -1.64
CA LEU A 95 -11.73 -5.23 -2.89
C LEU A 95 -10.56 -6.19 -2.70
N ASN A 96 -9.67 -5.86 -1.77
CA ASN A 96 -8.52 -6.65 -1.38
C ASN A 96 -8.60 -7.10 0.08
N GLY A 97 -9.80 -7.10 0.65
CA GLY A 97 -10.08 -7.56 2.02
C GLY A 97 -10.44 -9.05 2.07
N ILE A 98 -10.63 -9.54 3.28
CA ILE A 98 -11.02 -10.92 3.58
C ILE A 98 -12.43 -10.92 4.18
N GLY A 99 -13.26 -11.91 3.85
CA GLY A 99 -14.58 -12.11 4.45
C GLY A 99 -15.72 -11.30 3.83
N PHE A 100 -15.45 -10.34 2.97
CA PHE A 100 -16.50 -9.54 2.34
C PHE A 100 -17.34 -10.37 1.37
N GLY A 101 -18.67 -10.36 1.54
CA GLY A 101 -19.62 -11.03 0.66
C GLY A 101 -19.56 -12.55 0.68
N ASP A 102 -19.08 -13.17 1.75
CA ASP A 102 -18.92 -14.62 1.87
C ASP A 102 -20.11 -15.31 2.57
N GLY A 103 -21.09 -14.56 3.03
CA GLY A 103 -22.29 -15.02 3.74
C GLY A 103 -22.11 -15.12 5.25
N ILE A 104 -20.98 -14.70 5.81
CA ILE A 104 -20.69 -14.76 7.25
C ILE A 104 -20.57 -13.33 7.77
N PRO A 105 -21.52 -12.82 8.56
CA PRO A 105 -21.44 -11.48 9.13
C PRO A 105 -20.26 -11.29 10.09
N ASP A 106 -19.76 -10.06 10.17
CA ASP A 106 -18.79 -9.61 11.17
C ASP A 106 -17.41 -10.32 11.09
N ASN A 107 -17.07 -10.93 9.95
CA ASN A 107 -15.76 -11.54 9.72
C ASN A 107 -14.88 -10.71 8.79
N GLU A 108 -15.41 -9.60 8.27
CA GLU A 108 -14.78 -8.75 7.28
C GLU A 108 -13.52 -8.08 7.82
N ARG A 109 -12.45 -8.18 7.05
CA ARG A 109 -11.16 -7.55 7.36
C ARG A 109 -10.68 -6.75 6.15
N PHE A 110 -10.36 -5.48 6.37
CA PHE A 110 -9.83 -4.63 5.32
C PHE A 110 -8.41 -5.06 4.91
N GLY A 111 -8.14 -5.06 3.61
CA GLY A 111 -6.79 -4.93 3.09
C GLY A 111 -6.39 -3.45 2.99
N MET A 112 -5.48 -3.14 2.09
CA MET A 112 -5.10 -1.76 1.78
C MET A 112 -6.27 -0.99 1.16
N ARG A 113 -6.68 0.10 1.81
CA ARG A 113 -7.78 0.97 1.34
C ARG A 113 -7.28 2.26 0.72
N ARG A 114 -6.08 2.69 1.09
CA ARG A 114 -5.43 3.89 0.55
C ARG A 114 -3.94 3.65 0.45
N PHE A 115 -3.37 4.16 -0.60
CA PHE A 115 -1.92 4.25 -0.76
C PHE A 115 -1.54 5.65 -1.18
N LEU A 116 -0.60 6.24 -0.47
CA LEU A 116 -0.02 7.53 -0.81
C LEU A 116 1.50 7.49 -0.65
N TYR A 117 2.16 8.29 -1.47
CA TYR A 117 3.57 8.64 -1.25
C TYR A 117 3.70 10.10 -0.80
N TYR A 118 4.84 10.44 -0.26
CA TYR A 118 5.27 11.82 -0.10
C TYR A 118 6.79 11.93 -0.08
N SER A 119 7.28 13.15 -0.28
CA SER A 119 8.72 13.41 -0.35
C SER A 119 9.24 13.95 0.97
N ASN A 120 10.51 13.74 1.23
CA ASN A 120 11.22 14.40 2.31
C ASN A 120 11.16 15.93 2.13
N THR A 121 10.92 16.68 3.22
CA THR A 121 10.78 18.15 3.21
C THR A 121 12.00 18.90 2.69
N THR A 122 13.17 18.28 2.70
CA THR A 122 14.44 18.91 2.29
C THR A 122 14.63 19.01 0.78
N ASN A 123 13.79 18.36 -0.03
CA ASN A 123 14.02 18.17 -1.47
C ASN A 123 13.20 19.12 -2.38
N GLY A 124 12.71 20.24 -1.87
CA GLY A 124 11.95 21.22 -2.68
C GLY A 124 10.57 20.74 -3.15
N ALA A 125 10.06 19.69 -2.54
CA ALA A 125 8.75 19.15 -2.84
C ALA A 125 7.62 20.15 -2.51
N ASN A 126 6.45 19.94 -3.12
CA ASN A 126 5.24 20.68 -2.76
C ASN A 126 4.99 20.52 -1.24
N PRO A 127 4.85 21.63 -0.49
CA PRO A 127 4.66 21.58 0.97
C PRO A 127 3.46 20.72 1.43
N ASN A 128 2.47 20.55 0.57
CA ASN A 128 1.30 19.73 0.84
C ASN A 128 1.57 18.22 0.69
N GLN A 129 2.66 17.85 0.01
CA GLN A 129 3.09 16.49 -0.29
C GLN A 129 4.39 16.12 0.46
N THR A 130 4.53 16.56 1.69
CA THR A 130 5.70 16.34 2.54
C THR A 130 5.30 15.77 3.90
N ASP A 131 6.26 15.51 4.77
CA ASP A 131 6.04 14.97 6.11
C ASP A 131 4.85 15.65 6.82
N PRO A 132 3.93 14.87 7.40
CA PRO A 132 2.85 15.40 8.22
C PRO A 132 3.44 16.02 9.50
N THR A 133 2.87 17.15 9.93
CA THR A 133 3.40 17.94 11.05
C THR A 133 2.46 18.03 12.25
N ASN A 134 1.20 17.69 12.06
CA ASN A 134 0.17 17.73 13.09
C ASN A 134 -0.85 16.61 12.94
N ALA A 135 -1.71 16.41 13.94
CA ALA A 135 -2.66 15.30 13.96
C ALA A 135 -3.62 15.29 12.76
N SER A 136 -4.02 16.45 12.24
CA SER A 136 -4.91 16.52 11.08
C SER A 136 -4.19 16.07 9.79
N ASP A 137 -2.91 16.38 9.64
CA ASP A 137 -2.12 15.95 8.49
C ASP A 137 -2.02 14.41 8.44
N TYR A 138 -1.66 13.79 9.58
CA TYR A 138 -1.63 12.32 9.69
C TYR A 138 -2.98 11.70 9.37
N TYR A 139 -4.05 12.24 9.91
CA TYR A 139 -5.39 11.70 9.69
C TYR A 139 -5.86 11.91 8.24
N ASN A 140 -5.52 13.03 7.61
CA ASN A 140 -5.78 13.27 6.21
C ASN A 140 -5.09 12.23 5.33
N TYR A 141 -3.82 11.97 5.56
CA TYR A 141 -3.07 10.96 4.80
C TYR A 141 -3.72 9.58 4.89
N LEU A 142 -4.15 9.15 6.09
CA LEU A 142 -4.84 7.87 6.26
C LEU A 142 -6.17 7.78 5.51
N LYS A 143 -6.82 8.92 5.24
CA LYS A 143 -8.09 9.00 4.52
C LYS A 143 -7.96 9.23 3.02
N GLY A 144 -6.76 9.42 2.51
CA GLY A 144 -6.52 9.75 1.10
C GLY A 144 -6.70 11.23 0.76
N PHE A 145 -6.26 12.11 1.66
CA PHE A 145 -6.25 13.56 1.47
C PHE A 145 -4.85 14.11 1.74
N TRP A 146 -4.47 15.13 1.02
CA TRP A 146 -3.26 15.88 1.25
C TRP A 146 -3.35 16.77 2.52
N LYS A 147 -2.24 17.37 2.92
CA LYS A 147 -2.18 18.22 4.14
C LYS A 147 -3.10 19.44 4.05
N ASP A 148 -3.31 19.97 2.86
CA ASP A 148 -4.24 21.10 2.61
C ASP A 148 -5.72 20.68 2.57
N GLY A 149 -6.01 19.39 2.73
CA GLY A 149 -7.35 18.82 2.69
C GLY A 149 -7.89 18.54 1.29
N SER A 150 -7.09 18.73 0.24
CA SER A 150 -7.46 18.29 -1.10
C SER A 150 -7.39 16.77 -1.22
N LYS A 151 -8.34 16.18 -1.98
CA LYS A 151 -8.34 14.74 -2.25
C LYS A 151 -7.18 14.37 -3.18
N PHE A 152 -6.64 13.16 -3.05
CA PHE A 152 -5.77 12.60 -4.07
C PHE A 152 -6.50 12.53 -5.40
N ILE A 153 -5.83 12.89 -6.47
CA ILE A 153 -6.36 12.82 -7.83
C ILE A 153 -5.42 12.00 -8.72
N TYR A 154 -5.97 11.41 -9.75
CA TYR A 154 -5.25 10.51 -10.64
C TYR A 154 -4.29 11.26 -11.58
N GLY A 155 -3.10 10.73 -11.80
CA GLY A 155 -2.10 11.31 -12.69
C GLY A 155 -1.11 12.24 -12.02
N GLY A 156 0.00 12.52 -12.72
CA GLY A 156 1.08 13.38 -12.26
C GLY A 156 1.60 13.00 -10.87
N SER A 157 1.72 13.99 -10.00
CA SER A 157 2.10 13.82 -8.59
C SER A 157 0.92 13.52 -7.66
N GLY A 158 -0.29 13.39 -8.19
CA GLY A 158 -1.51 13.14 -7.40
C GLY A 158 -2.09 14.36 -6.68
N HIS A 159 -1.57 15.56 -6.90
CA HIS A 159 -2.03 16.80 -6.28
C HIS A 159 -2.60 17.78 -7.31
N ILE A 160 -3.64 18.53 -6.94
CA ILE A 160 -4.36 19.45 -7.83
C ILE A 160 -3.49 20.60 -8.38
N SER A 161 -2.34 20.87 -7.79
CA SER A 161 -1.39 21.86 -8.32
C SER A 161 -0.51 21.34 -9.45
N ASP A 162 -0.59 20.06 -9.76
CA ASP A 162 0.13 19.43 -10.86
C ASP A 162 -0.76 19.42 -12.10
N GLU A 163 -0.28 20.01 -13.19
CA GLU A 163 -1.02 20.11 -14.45
C GLU A 163 -1.22 18.75 -15.14
N GLU A 164 -0.42 17.75 -14.80
CA GLU A 164 -0.54 16.38 -15.34
C GLU A 164 -1.56 15.53 -14.55
N ALA A 165 -2.02 16.01 -13.39
CA ALA A 165 -3.03 15.33 -12.60
C ALA A 165 -4.45 15.72 -13.05
N ASP A 166 -5.38 14.76 -13.13
CA ASP A 166 -6.76 15.03 -13.51
C ASP A 166 -7.61 15.48 -12.31
N PRO A 167 -7.99 16.76 -12.22
CA PRO A 167 -8.75 17.27 -11.09
C PRO A 167 -10.16 16.68 -10.97
N ASN A 168 -10.66 16.00 -12.00
CA ASN A 168 -11.99 15.39 -12.01
C ASN A 168 -11.98 13.91 -11.63
N THR A 169 -10.80 13.31 -11.44
CA THR A 169 -10.65 11.91 -11.11
C THR A 169 -10.01 11.72 -9.72
N PRO A 170 -10.81 11.82 -8.63
CA PRO A 170 -10.33 11.47 -7.29
C PRO A 170 -9.84 10.03 -7.25
N CYS A 171 -8.76 9.77 -6.50
CA CYS A 171 -8.26 8.42 -6.36
C CYS A 171 -7.97 8.05 -4.90
N ASP A 172 -7.87 6.75 -4.66
CA ASP A 172 -7.56 6.14 -3.37
C ASP A 172 -6.17 5.51 -3.35
N PHE A 173 -5.65 5.17 -4.53
CA PHE A 173 -4.35 4.54 -4.71
C PHE A 173 -3.50 5.37 -5.68
N MET A 174 -2.32 5.76 -5.23
CA MET A 174 -1.35 6.43 -6.08
C MET A 174 -0.45 5.39 -6.75
N PHE A 175 -0.10 5.61 -8.00
CA PHE A 175 0.79 4.74 -8.78
C PHE A 175 0.39 3.25 -8.78
N PRO A 176 -0.88 2.91 -9.06
CA PRO A 176 -1.34 1.52 -9.07
C PRO A 176 -0.81 0.72 -10.28
N GLY A 177 -0.15 1.38 -11.24
CA GLY A 177 0.24 0.76 -12.48
C GLY A 177 -0.98 0.20 -13.23
N ASP A 178 -0.92 -1.08 -13.59
CA ASP A 178 -1.97 -1.85 -14.26
C ASP A 178 -2.82 -2.70 -13.30
N THR A 179 -2.65 -2.54 -11.98
CA THR A 179 -3.27 -3.42 -10.97
C THR A 179 -4.65 -2.99 -10.51
N ASP A 180 -5.19 -1.91 -11.08
CA ASP A 180 -6.56 -1.44 -10.85
C ASP A 180 -7.39 -1.40 -12.15
N PRO A 181 -7.56 -2.53 -12.85
CA PRO A 181 -8.19 -2.55 -14.17
C PRO A 181 -9.69 -2.25 -14.14
N LEU A 182 -10.32 -2.29 -12.98
CA LEU A 182 -11.75 -1.98 -12.79
C LEU A 182 -11.97 -0.58 -12.24
N GLY A 183 -10.89 0.19 -11.99
CA GLY A 183 -10.96 1.54 -11.46
C GLY A 183 -11.51 1.59 -10.04
N TRP A 184 -11.16 0.63 -9.22
CA TRP A 184 -11.64 0.56 -7.84
C TRP A 184 -11.21 1.79 -7.04
N GLY A 185 -9.96 2.18 -7.18
CA GLY A 185 -9.43 3.39 -6.57
C GLY A 185 -9.99 4.69 -7.14
N THR A 186 -10.72 4.63 -8.24
CA THR A 186 -11.29 5.78 -8.95
C THR A 186 -12.82 5.69 -9.09
N GLY A 187 -13.48 5.08 -8.09
CA GLY A 187 -14.94 5.02 -8.02
C GLY A 187 -15.59 4.12 -9.08
N GLY A 188 -14.91 3.11 -9.57
CA GLY A 188 -15.38 2.19 -10.60
C GLY A 188 -15.14 2.67 -12.03
N TYR A 189 -14.33 3.71 -12.22
CA TYR A 189 -13.98 4.25 -13.54
C TYR A 189 -12.54 3.85 -13.89
N PRO A 190 -12.32 2.85 -14.77
CA PRO A 190 -10.99 2.44 -15.19
C PRO A 190 -10.16 3.59 -15.76
N GLN A 191 -8.88 3.63 -15.41
CA GLN A 191 -7.92 4.63 -15.86
C GLN A 191 -6.77 3.95 -16.63
N GLU A 192 -6.04 4.73 -17.43
CA GLU A 192 -4.79 4.27 -18.02
C GLU A 192 -3.75 3.97 -16.93
N PRO A 193 -2.83 3.00 -17.12
CA PRO A 193 -1.83 2.67 -16.12
C PRO A 193 -0.99 3.89 -15.68
N TRP A 194 -0.86 4.08 -14.37
CA TRP A 194 -0.17 5.20 -13.77
C TRP A 194 0.92 4.74 -12.80
N THR A 195 2.16 5.12 -13.08
CA THR A 195 3.33 4.89 -12.24
C THR A 195 4.13 6.18 -12.07
N GLU A 196 5.06 6.24 -11.12
CA GLU A 196 5.98 7.39 -11.04
C GLU A 196 6.79 7.55 -12.31
N GLN A 197 7.20 6.44 -12.94
CA GLN A 197 7.93 6.47 -14.21
C GLN A 197 7.08 7.01 -15.36
N SER A 198 5.81 6.62 -15.49
CA SER A 198 4.92 7.13 -16.55
C SER A 198 4.57 8.60 -16.38
N SER A 199 4.61 9.11 -15.14
CA SER A 199 4.44 10.53 -14.82
C SER A 199 5.71 11.35 -14.95
N ASN A 200 6.83 10.75 -15.38
CA ASN A 200 8.14 11.39 -15.42
C ASN A 200 8.53 12.07 -14.09
N ASN A 201 8.08 11.55 -12.97
CA ASN A 201 8.51 12.02 -11.67
C ASN A 201 10.03 11.84 -11.53
N THR A 202 10.69 12.82 -10.92
CA THR A 202 12.11 12.65 -10.60
C THR A 202 12.22 11.67 -9.43
N PRO A 203 13.02 10.57 -9.56
CA PRO A 203 13.27 9.68 -8.44
C PRO A 203 13.87 10.44 -7.27
N ASN A 204 13.53 10.05 -6.04
CA ASN A 204 13.99 10.76 -4.85
C ASN A 204 13.75 9.95 -3.57
N ASP A 205 14.20 10.49 -2.43
CA ASP A 205 13.90 10.00 -1.08
C ASP A 205 12.38 9.99 -0.87
N ARG A 206 11.80 8.82 -1.09
CA ARG A 206 10.36 8.57 -1.01
C ARG A 206 9.97 7.99 0.34
N ARG A 207 8.79 8.37 0.77
CA ARG A 207 8.06 7.76 1.88
C ARG A 207 6.69 7.38 1.41
N PHE A 208 6.13 6.32 1.99
CA PHE A 208 4.74 6.00 1.73
C PHE A 208 3.98 5.63 2.99
N VAL A 209 2.67 5.76 2.91
CA VAL A 209 1.71 5.22 3.88
C VAL A 209 0.68 4.40 3.12
N GLN A 210 0.49 3.19 3.56
CA GLN A 210 -0.68 2.40 3.21
C GLN A 210 -1.61 2.33 4.41
N SER A 211 -2.92 2.47 4.19
CA SER A 211 -3.89 2.47 5.29
C SER A 211 -5.06 1.53 5.04
N ALA A 212 -5.58 1.00 6.14
CA ALA A 212 -6.78 0.17 6.20
C ALA A 212 -7.81 0.83 7.11
N GLY A 213 -9.07 0.83 6.69
CA GLY A 213 -10.18 1.46 7.38
C GLY A 213 -11.11 2.23 6.43
N PRO A 214 -12.18 2.88 6.93
CA PRO A 214 -12.47 3.11 8.36
C PRO A 214 -13.04 1.88 9.07
N PHE A 215 -12.62 1.63 10.30
CA PHE A 215 -13.18 0.58 11.14
C PHE A 215 -13.65 1.11 12.50
N ILE A 216 -14.45 0.31 13.23
CA ILE A 216 -15.00 0.65 14.54
C ILE A 216 -14.29 -0.17 15.61
N LEU A 217 -13.85 0.52 16.67
CA LEU A 217 -13.21 -0.13 17.81
C LEU A 217 -13.98 0.19 19.09
N LYS A 218 -14.85 -0.74 19.51
CA LYS A 218 -15.65 -0.63 20.74
C LYS A 218 -14.78 -0.77 21.99
N PRO A 219 -15.21 -0.25 23.16
CA PRO A 219 -14.51 -0.47 24.42
C PRO A 219 -14.26 -1.96 24.69
N GLY A 220 -13.02 -2.31 25.01
CA GLY A 220 -12.59 -3.70 25.22
C GLY A 220 -12.36 -4.53 23.98
N SER A 221 -12.68 -4.02 22.79
CA SER A 221 -12.42 -4.73 21.54
C SER A 221 -10.91 -4.83 21.27
N VAL A 222 -10.55 -5.95 20.68
CA VAL A 222 -9.20 -6.25 20.20
C VAL A 222 -9.26 -6.42 18.69
N ASN A 223 -8.36 -5.79 17.98
CA ASN A 223 -8.22 -5.92 16.54
C ASN A 223 -6.78 -6.32 16.22
N ASN A 224 -6.59 -7.47 15.59
CA ASN A 224 -5.27 -8.01 15.22
C ASN A 224 -5.00 -7.72 13.77
N ILE A 225 -3.79 -7.27 13.47
CA ILE A 225 -3.35 -6.92 12.11
C ILE A 225 -2.00 -7.57 11.86
N THR A 226 -1.86 -8.26 10.75
CA THR A 226 -0.60 -8.90 10.36
C THR A 226 -0.08 -8.27 9.07
N VAL A 227 1.16 -7.78 9.14
CA VAL A 227 1.86 -7.15 8.02
C VAL A 227 3.07 -7.99 7.64
N GLY A 228 3.21 -8.27 6.34
CA GLY A 228 4.38 -8.89 5.74
C GLY A 228 5.32 -7.88 5.13
N ILE A 229 6.64 -8.17 5.16
CA ILE A 229 7.63 -7.44 4.36
C ILE A 229 8.27 -8.46 3.42
N VAL A 230 8.22 -8.18 2.13
CA VAL A 230 8.70 -9.05 1.07
C VAL A 230 9.83 -8.36 0.31
N TYR A 231 10.84 -9.12 -0.04
CA TYR A 231 11.98 -8.67 -0.83
C TYR A 231 12.15 -9.55 -2.05
N ALA A 232 12.41 -8.95 -3.20
CA ALA A 232 12.76 -9.71 -4.40
C ALA A 232 13.73 -8.92 -5.29
N ARG A 233 14.50 -9.66 -6.08
CA ARG A 233 15.45 -9.11 -7.06
C ARG A 233 15.41 -9.93 -8.33
N SER A 234 15.27 -9.26 -9.47
CA SER A 234 15.38 -9.89 -10.78
C SER A 234 16.84 -10.14 -11.17
N ASN A 235 17.06 -11.04 -12.12
CA ASN A 235 18.39 -11.30 -12.67
C ASN A 235 18.72 -10.41 -13.89
N GLY A 236 17.95 -9.36 -14.11
CA GLY A 236 18.06 -8.43 -15.25
C GLY A 236 16.70 -7.91 -15.66
N GLY A 237 16.67 -7.06 -16.66
CA GLY A 237 15.45 -6.38 -17.11
C GLY A 237 15.48 -4.89 -16.76
N ASP A 238 14.33 -4.24 -16.87
CA ASP A 238 14.13 -2.88 -16.40
C ASP A 238 13.92 -2.84 -14.86
N PRO A 239 13.87 -1.68 -14.23
CA PRO A 239 13.66 -1.58 -12.77
C PRO A 239 12.40 -2.28 -12.30
N PHE A 240 11.35 -2.28 -13.11
CA PHE A 240 10.08 -2.91 -12.80
C PHE A 240 10.14 -4.44 -12.81
N ALA A 241 11.15 -5.05 -13.45
CA ALA A 241 11.34 -6.50 -13.44
C ALA A 241 11.49 -7.06 -12.01
N SER A 242 12.08 -6.31 -11.08
CA SER A 242 12.14 -6.69 -9.67
C SER A 242 10.78 -6.62 -8.99
N VAL A 243 9.90 -5.69 -9.37
CA VAL A 243 8.52 -5.61 -8.89
C VAL A 243 7.71 -6.83 -9.35
N GLU A 244 7.90 -7.30 -10.58
CA GLU A 244 7.25 -8.50 -11.08
C GLU A 244 7.68 -9.78 -10.31
N VAL A 245 8.94 -9.84 -9.89
CA VAL A 245 9.42 -10.92 -9.02
C VAL A 245 8.87 -10.77 -7.60
N LEU A 246 8.77 -9.53 -7.12
CA LEU A 246 8.21 -9.20 -5.80
C LEU A 246 6.76 -9.64 -5.69
N ARG A 247 5.91 -9.32 -6.66
CA ARG A 247 4.50 -9.76 -6.72
C ARG A 247 4.37 -11.28 -6.55
N ARG A 248 5.20 -12.05 -7.24
CA ARG A 248 5.22 -13.53 -7.11
C ARG A 248 5.76 -14.03 -5.77
N ALA A 249 6.68 -13.28 -5.16
CA ALA A 249 7.20 -13.61 -3.84
C ALA A 249 6.16 -13.31 -2.76
N ASP A 250 5.40 -12.24 -2.94
CA ASP A 250 4.29 -11.84 -2.10
C ASP A 250 3.14 -12.85 -2.13
N ASP A 251 2.70 -13.30 -3.31
CA ASP A 251 1.71 -14.38 -3.45
C ASP A 251 2.09 -15.63 -2.64
N LYS A 252 3.39 -15.98 -2.64
CA LYS A 252 3.89 -17.11 -1.86
C LYS A 252 3.91 -16.84 -0.36
N ALA A 253 4.24 -15.61 0.04
CA ALA A 253 4.28 -15.22 1.44
C ALA A 253 2.85 -15.19 2.02
N GLN A 254 1.88 -14.65 1.28
CA GLN A 254 0.47 -14.67 1.64
C GLN A 254 -0.05 -16.11 1.77
N ALA A 255 0.20 -16.96 0.78
CA ALA A 255 -0.20 -18.36 0.83
C ALA A 255 0.45 -19.13 2.01
N LEU A 256 1.69 -18.80 2.36
CA LEU A 256 2.37 -19.38 3.52
C LEU A 256 1.71 -18.92 4.83
N PHE A 257 1.33 -17.64 4.93
CA PHE A 257 0.60 -17.09 6.06
C PHE A 257 -0.75 -17.78 6.22
N GLU A 258 -1.55 -17.88 5.17
CA GLU A 258 -2.87 -18.54 5.17
C GLU A 258 -2.80 -20.03 5.59
N ASN A 259 -1.69 -20.69 5.29
CA ASN A 259 -1.42 -22.06 5.74
C ASN A 259 -0.76 -22.12 7.13
N CYS A 260 -0.86 -21.06 7.94
CA CYS A 260 -0.27 -20.99 9.29
C CYS A 260 1.23 -21.30 9.31
N PHE A 261 1.97 -20.86 8.29
CA PHE A 261 3.41 -21.12 8.10
C PHE A 261 3.79 -22.61 8.03
N LYS A 262 2.85 -23.48 7.70
CA LYS A 262 3.14 -24.87 7.42
C LYS A 262 3.72 -24.99 6.01
N ILE A 263 4.96 -25.46 5.94
CA ILE A 263 5.55 -25.81 4.65
C ILE A 263 4.78 -27.03 4.13
N LEU A 264 4.18 -26.90 2.95
CA LEU A 264 3.59 -28.05 2.26
C LEU A 264 4.73 -29.02 1.98
N GLU A 265 4.61 -30.25 2.50
CA GLU A 265 5.53 -31.32 2.10
C GLU A 265 5.42 -31.49 0.58
N GLY A 266 6.58 -31.47 -0.08
CA GLY A 266 6.62 -31.74 -1.52
C GLY A 266 6.05 -33.15 -1.81
N PRO A 267 5.67 -33.42 -3.07
CA PRO A 267 5.23 -34.76 -3.42
C PRO A 267 6.29 -35.76 -3.03
N HIS A 268 5.86 -36.84 -2.37
CA HIS A 268 6.76 -37.96 -2.05
C HIS A 268 7.47 -38.44 -3.31
N ALA A 269 8.75 -38.79 -3.16
CA ALA A 269 9.47 -39.41 -4.26
C ALA A 269 8.70 -40.68 -4.69
N PRO A 270 8.61 -40.97 -6.00
CA PRO A 270 7.99 -42.22 -6.45
C PRO A 270 8.68 -43.40 -5.78
N ASP A 271 7.90 -44.33 -5.25
CA ASP A 271 8.42 -45.61 -4.81
C ASP A 271 9.04 -46.32 -6.03
N LEU A 272 10.33 -46.69 -5.95
CA LEU A 272 11.07 -47.39 -6.98
C LEU A 272 10.84 -48.89 -6.87
#